data_b9c9e2ddb2a3bafea2b8189a48e850c7
#
_entry.id   b9c9e2ddb2a3bafea2b8189a48e850c7
#
_cell.length_a   1.000
_cell.length_b   1.000
_cell.length_c   1.000
_cell.angle_alpha   90.00
_cell.angle_beta   90.00
_cell.angle_gamma   90.00
#
_symmetry.space_group_name_H-M   'P 1'
#
loop_
_entity.id
_entity.type
_entity.pdbx_description
1 polymer ?
#
loop_
_entity_poly.entity_id
_entity_poly.type
_entity_poly.pdbx_seq_one_letter_code
_entity_poly.pdbx_strand_id
1 'polypeptide(L)'
;MIKKMFGISVAVMLLVAGSLWLVFSDKIARVQVVSSLFTGAEQIDNFNRMHKMFPVTTMPAAEQPYSFPVAQSAPLPAEFSFRGEQVETEEFLARTDTGAVLVVKDGAIQFEQYWRTGGQRQTWLSMSVAKSFISAL
;
A
#
# COMPACT_ATOMS: atom_id res chain seq x y z
N MET A 1 39.05 -42.65 -5.80
CA MET A 1 38.61 -42.19 -4.47
C MET A 1 38.23 -40.70 -4.47
N ILE A 2 39.07 -39.82 -4.96
CA ILE A 2 38.84 -38.33 -4.98
C ILE A 2 37.54 -37.91 -5.70
N LYS A 3 37.23 -38.47 -6.88
CA LYS A 3 35.99 -38.14 -7.61
C LYS A 3 34.70 -38.49 -6.85
N LYS A 4 34.69 -39.58 -6.08
CA LYS A 4 33.54 -39.97 -5.25
C LYS A 4 33.38 -39.05 -4.05
N MET A 5 34.47 -38.64 -3.40
CA MET A 5 34.43 -37.67 -2.30
C MET A 5 33.96 -36.30 -2.76
N PHE A 6 34.40 -35.83 -3.93
CA PHE A 6 33.95 -34.58 -4.53
C PHE A 6 32.45 -34.61 -4.81
N GLY A 7 31.93 -35.71 -5.38
CA GLY A 7 30.47 -35.85 -5.64
C GLY A 7 29.64 -35.85 -4.36
N ILE A 8 30.12 -36.47 -3.27
CA ILE A 8 29.44 -36.46 -1.95
C ILE A 8 29.43 -35.06 -1.37
N SER A 9 30.57 -34.34 -1.43
CA SER A 9 30.64 -32.97 -0.92
C SER A 9 29.68 -32.02 -1.65
N VAL A 10 29.56 -32.13 -2.97
CA VAL A 10 28.60 -31.35 -3.77
C VAL A 10 27.16 -31.65 -3.39
N ALA A 11 26.84 -32.97 -3.25
CA ALA A 11 25.50 -33.37 -2.83
C ALA A 11 25.11 -32.87 -1.45
N VAL A 12 26.03 -32.93 -0.48
CA VAL A 12 25.80 -32.35 0.87
C VAL A 12 25.61 -30.85 0.81
N MET A 13 26.41 -30.13 0.02
CA MET A 13 26.27 -28.70 -0.14
C MET A 13 24.90 -28.31 -0.74
N LEU A 14 24.43 -29.04 -1.73
CA LEU A 14 23.11 -28.81 -2.34
C LEU A 14 21.98 -29.12 -1.36
N LEU A 15 22.08 -30.16 -0.54
CA LEU A 15 21.11 -30.49 0.49
C LEU A 15 21.05 -29.39 1.57
N VAL A 16 22.20 -28.89 2.01
CA VAL A 16 22.27 -27.79 2.98
C VAL A 16 21.69 -26.51 2.38
N ALA A 17 22.06 -26.17 1.15
CA ALA A 17 21.52 -24.98 0.47
C ALA A 17 20.00 -25.08 0.27
N GLY A 18 19.50 -26.27 -0.13
CA GLY A 18 18.06 -26.51 -0.28
C GLY A 18 17.32 -26.41 1.06
N SER A 19 17.90 -26.97 2.12
CA SER A 19 17.30 -26.86 3.46
C SER A 19 17.27 -25.42 3.99
N LEU A 20 18.34 -24.67 3.78
CA LEU A 20 18.40 -23.25 4.13
C LEU A 20 17.38 -22.45 3.31
N TRP A 21 17.25 -22.73 2.02
CA TRP A 21 16.25 -22.10 1.18
C TRP A 21 14.83 -22.33 1.71
N LEU A 22 14.47 -23.58 2.02
CA LEU A 22 13.16 -23.92 2.56
C LEU A 22 12.85 -23.21 3.90
N VAL A 23 13.86 -23.05 4.76
CA VAL A 23 13.69 -22.41 6.06
C VAL A 23 13.64 -20.89 5.98
N PHE A 24 14.37 -20.29 5.03
CA PHE A 24 14.55 -18.84 4.97
C PHE A 24 13.81 -18.15 3.82
N SER A 25 13.26 -18.89 2.84
CA SER A 25 12.56 -18.32 1.69
C SER A 25 11.44 -17.35 2.09
N ASP A 26 10.61 -17.72 3.06
CA ASP A 26 9.52 -16.86 3.54
C ASP A 26 10.04 -15.59 4.22
N LYS A 27 11.15 -15.68 4.94
CA LYS A 27 11.77 -14.52 5.60
C LYS A 27 12.38 -13.58 4.57
N ILE A 28 13.05 -14.13 3.56
CA ILE A 28 13.63 -13.34 2.46
C ILE A 28 12.50 -12.66 1.67
N ALA A 29 11.43 -13.36 1.35
CA ALA A 29 10.27 -12.79 0.67
C ALA A 29 9.64 -11.63 1.46
N ARG A 30 9.50 -11.78 2.78
CA ARG A 30 9.00 -10.71 3.66
C ARG A 30 9.93 -9.49 3.69
N VAL A 31 11.24 -9.70 3.75
CA VAL A 31 12.22 -8.59 3.71
C VAL A 31 12.14 -7.85 2.37
N GLN A 32 12.00 -8.56 1.26
CA GLN A 32 11.82 -7.95 -0.06
C GLN A 32 10.54 -7.12 -0.13
N VAL A 33 9.41 -7.65 0.37
CA VAL A 33 8.15 -6.91 0.43
C VAL A 33 8.30 -5.65 1.28
N VAL A 34 8.90 -5.75 2.48
CA VAL A 34 9.11 -4.58 3.36
C VAL A 34 10.02 -3.54 2.71
N SER A 35 11.07 -3.96 2.00
CA SER A 35 11.98 -3.03 1.31
C SER A 35 11.33 -2.31 0.12
N SER A 36 10.35 -2.95 -0.55
CA SER A 36 9.62 -2.37 -1.69
C SER A 36 8.33 -1.64 -1.31
N LEU A 37 7.97 -1.62 -0.01
CA LEU A 37 6.71 -1.04 0.46
C LEU A 37 6.52 0.43 0.09
N PHE A 38 7.60 1.20 0.12
CA PHE A 38 7.56 2.66 -0.05
C PHE A 38 8.24 3.13 -1.33
N THR A 39 8.64 2.21 -2.20
CA THR A 39 9.40 2.55 -3.40
C THR A 39 9.00 1.68 -4.58
N GLY A 40 9.09 2.27 -5.78
CA GLY A 40 8.87 1.54 -7.03
C GLY A 40 7.40 1.44 -7.46
N ALA A 41 7.19 0.81 -8.61
CA ALA A 41 5.88 0.73 -9.27
C ALA A 41 4.84 -0.08 -8.48
N GLU A 42 5.28 -0.95 -7.58
CA GLU A 42 4.40 -1.83 -6.79
C GLU A 42 3.90 -1.22 -5.48
N GLN A 43 4.33 -0.01 -5.12
CA GLN A 43 3.98 0.64 -3.86
C GLN A 43 2.46 0.69 -3.63
N ILE A 44 1.71 1.15 -4.62
CA ILE A 44 0.24 1.25 -4.56
C ILE A 44 -0.41 -0.12 -4.37
N ASP A 45 0.05 -1.12 -5.13
CA ASP A 45 -0.45 -2.49 -5.01
C ASP A 45 -0.12 -3.11 -3.65
N ASN A 46 1.06 -2.83 -3.12
CA ASN A 46 1.45 -3.29 -1.79
C ASN A 46 0.57 -2.67 -0.71
N PHE A 47 0.24 -1.38 -0.80
CA PHE A 47 -0.68 -0.71 0.13
C PHE A 47 -2.10 -1.28 0.09
N ASN A 48 -2.57 -1.69 -1.08
CA ASN A 48 -3.86 -2.37 -1.23
C ASN A 48 -3.86 -3.81 -0.67
N ARG A 49 -2.72 -4.50 -0.71
CA ARG A 49 -2.58 -5.93 -0.37
C ARG A 49 -1.99 -6.21 1.01
N MET A 50 -1.75 -5.20 1.83
CA MET A 50 -1.08 -5.35 3.12
C MET A 50 -1.72 -6.44 4.00
N HIS A 51 -3.05 -6.53 4.00
CA HIS A 51 -3.80 -7.55 4.73
C HIS A 51 -3.56 -8.99 4.26
N LYS A 52 -2.98 -9.19 3.04
CA LYS A 52 -2.60 -10.50 2.50
C LYS A 52 -1.15 -10.87 2.83
N MET A 53 -0.34 -9.90 3.18
CA MET A 53 1.10 -10.06 3.41
C MET A 53 1.46 -10.22 4.90
N PHE A 54 0.62 -9.68 5.78
CA PHE A 54 0.84 -9.68 7.22
C PHE A 54 -0.39 -10.20 7.97
N PRO A 55 -0.20 -10.80 9.15
CA PRO A 55 -1.31 -11.13 10.04
C PRO A 55 -2.11 -9.87 10.38
N VAL A 56 -3.43 -9.94 10.24
CA VAL A 56 -4.35 -8.84 10.53
C VAL A 56 -5.50 -9.31 11.40
N THR A 57 -6.07 -8.39 12.16
CA THR A 57 -7.35 -8.59 12.86
C THR A 57 -8.40 -7.77 12.13
N THR A 58 -9.51 -8.42 11.76
CA THR A 58 -10.63 -7.73 11.13
C THR A 58 -11.56 -7.17 12.19
N MET A 59 -11.83 -5.88 12.10
CA MET A 59 -12.89 -5.24 12.87
C MET A 59 -14.17 -5.22 12.02
N PRO A 60 -15.31 -5.65 12.55
CA PRO A 60 -16.58 -5.54 11.83
C PRO A 60 -16.96 -4.06 11.65
N ALA A 61 -17.66 -3.77 10.57
CA ALA A 61 -18.29 -2.47 10.41
C ALA A 61 -19.36 -2.23 11.47
N ALA A 62 -19.67 -0.98 11.76
CA ALA A 62 -20.81 -0.63 12.61
C ALA A 62 -22.11 -1.16 11.98
N GLU A 63 -23.10 -1.54 12.81
CA GLU A 63 -24.42 -1.98 12.32
C GLU A 63 -25.11 -0.90 11.49
N GLN A 64 -24.87 0.37 11.83
CA GLN A 64 -25.37 1.54 11.09
C GLN A 64 -24.20 2.46 10.79
N PRO A 65 -23.46 2.22 9.70
CA PRO A 65 -22.35 3.08 9.32
C PRO A 65 -22.87 4.46 8.90
N TYR A 66 -22.14 5.50 9.33
CA TYR A 66 -22.44 6.84 8.87
C TYR A 66 -22.14 6.97 7.37
N SER A 67 -23.09 7.51 6.63
CA SER A 67 -22.90 7.84 5.21
C SER A 67 -22.86 9.35 5.03
N PHE A 68 -21.77 9.86 4.46
CA PHE A 68 -21.70 11.26 4.08
C PHE A 68 -22.65 11.53 2.91
N PRO A 69 -23.49 12.57 2.98
CA PRO A 69 -24.23 13.02 1.81
C PRO A 69 -23.24 13.46 0.72
N VAL A 70 -23.62 13.24 -0.53
CA VAL A 70 -22.84 13.71 -1.68
C VAL A 70 -23.43 15.04 -2.13
N ALA A 71 -22.62 16.09 -2.11
CA ALA A 71 -22.99 17.41 -2.62
C ALA A 71 -22.87 17.43 -4.15
N GLN A 72 -23.28 18.56 -4.74
CA GLN A 72 -22.99 18.79 -6.15
C GLN A 72 -21.46 18.77 -6.34
N SER A 73 -20.98 17.85 -7.17
CA SER A 73 -19.55 17.65 -7.40
C SER A 73 -18.89 18.93 -7.91
N ALA A 74 -17.86 19.38 -7.20
CA ALA A 74 -16.99 20.46 -7.65
C ALA A 74 -15.70 19.84 -8.15
N PRO A 75 -15.30 20.03 -9.41
CA PRO A 75 -14.00 19.54 -9.89
C PRO A 75 -12.87 20.20 -9.12
N LEU A 76 -11.73 19.52 -9.02
CA LEU A 76 -10.51 20.15 -8.54
C LEU A 76 -10.14 21.32 -9.45
N PRO A 77 -9.54 22.42 -8.91
CA PRO A 77 -9.02 23.49 -9.76
C PRO A 77 -7.96 22.93 -10.72
N ALA A 78 -7.92 23.43 -11.95
CA ALA A 78 -6.91 23.02 -12.92
C ALA A 78 -5.48 23.31 -12.41
N GLU A 79 -5.33 24.42 -11.71
CA GLU A 79 -4.07 24.90 -11.16
C GLU A 79 -4.27 25.42 -9.73
N PHE A 80 -3.22 25.39 -8.94
CA PHE A 80 -3.17 26.03 -7.62
C PHE A 80 -1.82 26.71 -7.39
N SER A 81 -1.82 27.73 -6.51
CA SER A 81 -0.58 28.42 -6.14
C SER A 81 0.07 27.76 -4.94
N PHE A 82 1.34 27.41 -5.06
CA PHE A 82 2.15 26.89 -3.98
C PHE A 82 3.50 27.61 -3.92
N ARG A 83 3.80 28.27 -2.82
CA ARG A 83 5.04 29.03 -2.61
C ARG A 83 5.31 30.10 -3.68
N GLY A 84 4.26 30.68 -4.26
CA GLY A 84 4.35 31.70 -5.31
C GLY A 84 4.47 31.15 -6.73
N GLU A 85 4.48 29.85 -6.90
CA GLU A 85 4.49 29.19 -8.20
C GLU A 85 3.09 28.66 -8.53
N GLN A 86 2.69 28.67 -9.80
CA GLN A 86 1.50 27.99 -10.28
C GLN A 86 1.83 26.54 -10.58
N VAL A 87 1.01 25.65 -10.06
CA VAL A 87 1.19 24.20 -10.16
C VAL A 87 -0.05 23.60 -10.82
N GLU A 88 0.14 22.87 -11.90
CA GLU A 88 -0.89 22.07 -12.56
C GLU A 88 -1.34 20.94 -11.64
N THR A 89 -2.64 20.85 -11.36
CA THR A 89 -3.18 19.87 -10.41
C THR A 89 -2.96 18.44 -10.86
N GLU A 90 -3.23 18.12 -12.13
CA GLU A 90 -3.07 16.76 -12.66
C GLU A 90 -1.59 16.33 -12.66
N GLU A 91 -0.70 17.21 -13.05
CA GLU A 91 0.74 16.95 -13.01
C GLU A 91 1.22 16.70 -11.57
N PHE A 92 0.74 17.50 -10.63
CA PHE A 92 1.07 17.31 -9.21
C PHE A 92 0.60 15.95 -8.70
N LEU A 93 -0.65 15.57 -8.96
CA LEU A 93 -1.23 14.30 -8.53
C LEU A 93 -0.48 13.11 -9.14
N ALA A 94 -0.12 13.20 -10.42
CA ALA A 94 0.68 12.18 -11.11
C ALA A 94 2.10 12.06 -10.53
N ARG A 95 2.77 13.17 -10.30
CA ARG A 95 4.14 13.21 -9.76
C ARG A 95 4.23 12.72 -8.31
N THR A 96 3.17 12.91 -7.55
CA THR A 96 3.10 12.44 -6.15
C THR A 96 2.55 11.03 -6.01
N ASP A 97 2.33 10.31 -7.11
CA ASP A 97 1.71 8.98 -7.12
C ASP A 97 0.39 8.94 -6.31
N THR A 98 -0.40 10.00 -6.40
CA THR A 98 -1.66 10.10 -5.67
C THR A 98 -2.62 9.01 -6.12
N GLY A 99 -3.01 8.14 -5.21
CA GLY A 99 -3.91 7.03 -5.48
C GLY A 99 -5.39 7.40 -5.44
N ALA A 100 -5.78 8.34 -4.57
CA ALA A 100 -7.14 8.84 -4.42
C ALA A 100 -7.16 10.22 -3.78
N VAL A 101 -8.20 10.99 -4.05
CA VAL A 101 -8.52 12.26 -3.36
C VAL A 101 -9.98 12.25 -2.93
N LEU A 102 -10.21 12.56 -1.67
CA LEU A 102 -11.54 12.79 -1.09
C LEU A 102 -11.56 14.18 -0.47
N VAL A 103 -12.50 15.00 -0.88
CA VAL A 103 -12.76 16.34 -0.28
C VAL A 103 -14.13 16.32 0.38
N VAL A 104 -14.13 16.50 1.70
CA VAL A 104 -15.35 16.67 2.50
C VAL A 104 -15.40 18.09 3.00
N LYS A 105 -16.52 18.78 2.74
CA LYS A 105 -16.75 20.14 3.20
C LYS A 105 -18.19 20.25 3.73
N ASP A 106 -18.34 20.90 4.87
CA ASP A 106 -19.63 21.09 5.54
C ASP A 106 -20.41 19.78 5.73
N GLY A 107 -19.69 18.69 6.04
CA GLY A 107 -20.26 17.37 6.27
C GLY A 107 -20.72 16.62 5.00
N ALA A 108 -20.40 17.10 3.80
CA ALA A 108 -20.77 16.46 2.54
C ALA A 108 -19.54 16.22 1.64
N ILE A 109 -19.57 15.14 0.87
CA ILE A 109 -18.55 14.84 -0.13
C ILE A 109 -18.72 15.81 -1.30
N GLN A 110 -17.71 16.63 -1.55
CA GLN A 110 -17.65 17.56 -2.67
C GLN A 110 -16.91 16.97 -3.87
N PHE A 111 -15.91 16.13 -3.61
CA PHE A 111 -15.11 15.47 -4.65
C PHE A 111 -14.60 14.14 -4.14
N GLU A 112 -14.65 13.13 -4.99
CA GLU A 112 -14.11 11.79 -4.71
C GLU A 112 -13.63 11.19 -6.02
N GLN A 113 -12.33 10.89 -6.12
CA GLN A 113 -11.75 10.28 -7.31
C GLN A 113 -10.63 9.32 -6.94
N TYR A 114 -10.51 8.25 -7.72
CA TYR A 114 -9.55 7.18 -7.56
C TYR A 114 -8.79 6.97 -8.86
N TRP A 115 -7.45 6.89 -8.79
CA TRP A 115 -6.61 6.67 -9.97
C TRP A 115 -6.03 5.27 -10.01
N ARG A 116 -5.38 4.83 -8.94
CA ARG A 116 -4.64 3.57 -8.91
C ARG A 116 -5.06 2.63 -7.77
N THR A 117 -5.89 3.08 -6.88
CA THR A 117 -6.29 2.32 -5.68
C THR A 117 -7.36 1.27 -5.92
N GLY A 118 -7.96 1.22 -7.13
CA GLY A 118 -9.03 0.27 -7.45
C GLY A 118 -10.42 0.68 -6.95
N GLY A 119 -10.57 1.89 -6.39
CA GLY A 119 -11.84 2.49 -6.00
C GLY A 119 -12.19 2.41 -4.52
N GLN A 120 -13.39 2.87 -4.18
CA GLN A 120 -13.87 3.10 -2.82
C GLN A 120 -13.84 1.85 -1.92
N ARG A 121 -14.00 0.67 -2.47
CA ARG A 121 -14.08 -0.58 -1.69
C ARG A 121 -12.74 -1.27 -1.48
N GLN A 122 -11.67 -0.70 -2.01
CA GLN A 122 -10.34 -1.27 -1.83
C GLN A 122 -9.79 -0.96 -0.44
N THR A 123 -9.13 -1.94 0.13
CA THR A 123 -8.36 -1.73 1.37
C THR A 123 -7.16 -0.86 1.06
N TRP A 124 -6.81 0.01 1.99
CA TRP A 124 -5.67 0.89 1.88
C TRP A 124 -4.91 0.98 3.19
N LEU A 125 -3.59 0.99 3.13
CA LEU A 125 -2.76 1.17 4.31
C LEU A 125 -2.85 2.62 4.80
N SER A 126 -3.53 2.82 5.92
CA SER A 126 -3.77 4.16 6.49
C SER A 126 -2.55 4.79 7.15
N MET A 127 -1.49 4.03 7.39
CA MET A 127 -0.29 4.49 8.08
C MET A 127 -0.64 5.21 9.40
N SER A 128 -0.03 6.37 9.65
CA SER A 128 -0.26 7.16 10.87
C SER A 128 -1.64 7.82 10.96
N VAL A 129 -2.42 7.85 9.88
CA VAL A 129 -3.81 8.33 9.94
C VAL A 129 -4.65 7.51 10.91
N ALA A 130 -4.34 6.22 11.09
CA ALA A 130 -4.97 5.37 12.10
C ALA A 130 -4.89 5.95 13.52
N LYS A 131 -3.83 6.71 13.85
CA LYS A 131 -3.68 7.35 15.17
C LYS A 131 -4.75 8.41 15.42
N SER A 132 -5.20 9.10 14.37
CA SER A 132 -6.28 10.10 14.48
C SER A 132 -7.61 9.45 14.86
N PHE A 133 -7.89 8.26 14.32
CA PHE A 133 -9.07 7.50 14.73
C PHE A 133 -9.00 7.08 16.20
N ILE A 134 -7.86 6.54 16.64
CA ILE A 134 -7.68 6.13 18.03
C ILE A 134 -7.78 7.31 19.01
N SER A 135 -7.30 8.50 18.62
CA SER A 135 -7.37 9.70 19.47
C SER A 135 -8.77 10.32 19.55
N ALA A 136 -9.68 9.93 18.66
CA ALA A 136 -11.05 10.43 18.63
C ALA A 136 -12.04 9.53 19.43
N LEU A 137 -11.58 8.36 19.87
CA LEU A 137 -12.34 7.41 20.71
C LEU A 137 -12.16 7.73 22.20
#